data_d16571a1333cafe53844481b141a97ba
#
_entry.id   d16571a1333cafe53844481b141a97ba
#
_cell.length_a   1.000
_cell.length_b   1.000
_cell.length_c   1.000
_cell.angle_alpha   90.00
_cell.angle_beta   90.00
_cell.angle_gamma   90.00
#
_symmetry.space_group_name_H-M   'P 1'
#
loop_
_entity.id
_entity.type
_entity.pdbx_description
1 polymer ?
#
loop_
_entity_poly.entity_id
_entity_poly.type
_entity_poly.pdbx_seq_one_letter_code
_entity_poly.pdbx_strand_id
1 'polypeptide(L)'
;IAGNAKVLRARLSEARFFWDQDLKSKLDERVPALSKINFFDKLGSLGDKSERLQKLVPTICEFIGLDNVNGAVKAARLAKADLSTMMVNEFPELQGVMGGYYASADGEPPEVCRAISGHYAPLGPTDACPSEPLTITISIADKIDTLVGFFAINEKPTGSKDPFALRRAALGIIR
;
A
#
# COMPACT_ATOMS: atom_id res chain seq x y z
N ILE A 1 9.72 -32.14 15.05
CA ILE A 1 9.87 -31.86 13.59
C ILE A 1 8.56 -32.19 12.86
N ALA A 2 7.97 -33.40 12.99
CA ALA A 2 6.76 -33.79 12.26
C ALA A 2 5.54 -32.90 12.58
N GLY A 3 5.35 -32.48 13.84
CA GLY A 3 4.27 -31.57 14.25
C GLY A 3 4.36 -30.20 13.56
N ASN A 4 5.53 -29.60 13.55
CA ASN A 4 5.75 -28.29 12.90
C ASN A 4 5.54 -28.38 11.38
N ALA A 5 5.97 -29.47 10.75
CA ALA A 5 5.74 -29.69 9.32
C ALA A 5 4.24 -29.80 8.99
N LYS A 6 3.44 -30.43 9.87
CA LYS A 6 1.98 -30.51 9.69
C LYS A 6 1.32 -29.13 9.79
N VAL A 7 1.71 -28.33 10.78
CA VAL A 7 1.19 -26.95 10.95
C VAL A 7 1.55 -26.08 9.74
N LEU A 8 2.82 -26.10 9.32
CA LEU A 8 3.25 -25.34 8.16
C LEU A 8 2.49 -25.73 6.88
N ARG A 9 2.29 -27.03 6.66
CA ARG A 9 1.54 -27.53 5.50
C ARG A 9 0.08 -27.05 5.53
N ALA A 10 -0.56 -27.03 6.71
CA ALA A 10 -1.92 -26.53 6.87
C ALA A 10 -2.00 -25.03 6.52
N ARG A 11 -1.07 -24.22 7.04
CA ARG A 11 -1.00 -22.76 6.73
C ARG A 11 -0.72 -22.49 5.25
N LEU A 12 0.14 -23.26 4.61
CA LEU A 12 0.39 -23.11 3.17
C LEU A 12 -0.82 -23.52 2.31
N SER A 13 -1.57 -24.56 2.74
CA SER A 13 -2.81 -24.96 2.06
C SER A 13 -3.90 -23.90 2.19
N GLU A 14 -3.99 -23.25 3.35
CA GLU A 14 -4.91 -22.15 3.61
C GLU A 14 -4.56 -20.92 2.76
N ALA A 15 -3.27 -20.52 2.74
CA ALA A 15 -2.79 -19.44 1.90
C ALA A 15 -3.06 -19.71 0.41
N ARG A 16 -2.87 -20.95 -0.07
CA ARG A 16 -3.21 -21.36 -1.43
C ARG A 16 -4.69 -21.20 -1.72
N PHE A 17 -5.56 -21.58 -0.77
CA PHE A 17 -7.00 -21.40 -0.92
C PHE A 17 -7.36 -19.90 -1.05
N PHE A 18 -6.81 -19.02 -0.20
CA PHE A 18 -7.06 -17.58 -0.29
C PHE A 18 -6.60 -16.99 -1.61
N TRP A 19 -5.40 -17.38 -2.07
CA TRP A 19 -4.89 -16.99 -3.38
C TRP A 19 -5.87 -17.36 -4.51
N ASP A 20 -6.31 -18.61 -4.55
CA ASP A 20 -7.21 -19.12 -5.59
C ASP A 20 -8.60 -18.44 -5.52
N GLN A 21 -9.07 -18.03 -4.32
CA GLN A 21 -10.31 -17.28 -4.16
C GLN A 21 -10.16 -15.82 -4.58
N ASP A 22 -9.07 -15.18 -4.16
CA ASP A 22 -8.83 -13.77 -4.44
C ASP A 22 -8.65 -13.50 -5.94
N LEU A 23 -8.06 -14.42 -6.70
CA LEU A 23 -7.90 -14.34 -8.16
C LEU A 23 -9.22 -14.41 -8.94
N LYS A 24 -10.35 -14.72 -8.34
CA LYS A 24 -11.66 -14.73 -9.02
C LYS A 24 -12.18 -13.34 -9.34
N SER A 25 -11.61 -12.29 -8.75
CA SER A 25 -11.98 -10.91 -8.96
C SER A 25 -10.72 -10.08 -9.15
N LYS A 26 -10.75 -9.20 -10.14
CA LYS A 26 -9.62 -8.30 -10.42
C LYS A 26 -9.37 -7.35 -9.27
N LEU A 27 -8.12 -6.93 -9.12
CA LEU A 27 -7.72 -5.98 -8.07
C LEU A 27 -8.48 -4.65 -8.18
N ASP A 28 -8.74 -4.17 -9.39
CA ASP A 28 -9.50 -2.94 -9.64
C ASP A 28 -10.96 -3.06 -9.18
N GLU A 29 -11.58 -4.22 -9.30
CA GLU A 29 -12.95 -4.48 -8.84
C GLU A 29 -13.06 -4.48 -7.31
N ARG A 30 -11.94 -4.59 -6.60
CA ARG A 30 -11.86 -4.55 -5.13
C ARG A 30 -11.74 -3.13 -4.57
N VAL A 31 -11.38 -2.15 -5.38
CA VAL A 31 -11.22 -0.75 -4.95
C VAL A 31 -12.45 -0.19 -4.24
N PRO A 32 -13.69 -0.43 -4.72
CA PRO A 32 -14.89 0.05 -4.01
C PRO A 32 -15.05 -0.50 -2.58
N ALA A 33 -14.51 -1.68 -2.28
CA ALA A 33 -14.57 -2.25 -0.94
C ALA A 33 -13.74 -1.46 0.08
N LEU A 34 -12.75 -0.68 -0.36
CA LEU A 34 -11.94 0.17 0.50
C LEU A 34 -12.76 1.26 1.23
N SER A 35 -13.90 1.65 0.69
CA SER A 35 -14.81 2.60 1.35
C SER A 35 -15.40 2.08 2.67
N LYS A 36 -15.38 0.75 2.86
CA LYS A 36 -15.87 0.08 4.08
C LYS A 36 -14.77 -0.13 5.13
N ILE A 37 -13.52 0.11 4.77
CA ILE A 37 -12.37 -0.05 5.67
C ILE A 37 -12.01 1.33 6.22
N ASN A 38 -12.20 1.52 7.53
CA ASN A 38 -11.84 2.78 8.18
C ASN A 38 -10.33 2.98 8.15
N PHE A 39 -9.85 4.15 7.67
CA PHE A 39 -8.45 4.53 7.79
C PHE A 39 -8.21 5.19 9.15
N PHE A 40 -8.98 6.24 9.45
CA PHE A 40 -9.01 6.89 10.77
C PHE A 40 -10.26 7.75 10.85
N ASP A 41 -10.91 7.86 12.02
CA ASP A 41 -12.25 8.46 12.19
C ASP A 41 -12.43 9.85 11.54
N LYS A 42 -11.41 10.70 11.63
CA LYS A 42 -11.44 12.05 11.05
C LYS A 42 -10.83 12.16 9.66
N LEU A 43 -10.24 11.09 9.15
CA LEU A 43 -9.57 11.04 7.85
C LEU A 43 -10.32 10.17 6.83
N GLY A 44 -11.44 9.56 7.29
CA GLY A 44 -12.31 8.75 6.45
C GLY A 44 -11.80 7.32 6.24
N SER A 45 -12.23 6.72 5.14
CA SER A 45 -11.94 5.35 4.75
C SER A 45 -10.63 5.23 3.97
N LEU A 46 -10.17 4.00 3.73
CA LEU A 46 -9.10 3.72 2.78
C LEU A 46 -9.49 4.06 1.34
N GLY A 47 -10.79 4.04 1.01
CA GLY A 47 -11.31 4.55 -0.26
C GLY A 47 -11.03 6.05 -0.42
N ASP A 48 -11.36 6.84 0.60
CA ASP A 48 -11.08 8.29 0.61
C ASP A 48 -9.57 8.55 0.50
N LYS A 49 -8.74 7.76 1.19
CA LYS A 49 -7.28 7.84 1.07
C LYS A 49 -6.82 7.53 -0.35
N SER A 50 -7.31 6.47 -0.98
CA SER A 50 -6.97 6.13 -2.37
C SER A 50 -7.33 7.26 -3.33
N GLU A 51 -8.48 7.91 -3.15
CA GLU A 51 -8.87 9.07 -3.96
C GLU A 51 -7.92 10.28 -3.77
N ARG A 52 -7.51 10.55 -2.53
CA ARG A 52 -6.52 11.62 -2.26
C ARG A 52 -5.18 11.33 -2.90
N LEU A 53 -4.71 10.06 -2.85
CA LEU A 53 -3.47 9.66 -3.52
C LEU A 53 -3.54 9.89 -5.03
N GLN A 54 -4.66 9.48 -5.67
CA GLN A 54 -4.86 9.68 -7.11
C GLN A 54 -4.83 11.16 -7.52
N LYS A 55 -5.33 12.06 -6.65
CA LYS A 55 -5.30 13.51 -6.88
C LYS A 55 -3.92 14.13 -6.64
N LEU A 56 -3.14 13.58 -5.69
CA LEU A 56 -1.82 14.08 -5.32
C LEU A 56 -0.72 13.65 -6.30
N VAL A 57 -0.82 12.44 -6.81
CA VAL A 57 0.19 11.80 -7.66
C VAL A 57 0.57 12.62 -8.91
N PRO A 58 -0.35 13.25 -9.69
CA PRO A 58 0.04 14.08 -10.84
C PRO A 58 0.99 15.23 -10.48
N THR A 59 0.75 15.90 -9.35
CA THR A 59 1.62 16.97 -8.86
C THR A 59 3.02 16.46 -8.49
N ILE A 60 3.09 15.29 -7.87
CA ILE A 60 4.38 14.66 -7.55
C ILE A 60 5.11 14.25 -8.83
N CYS A 61 4.41 13.67 -9.82
CA CYS A 61 5.00 13.34 -11.12
C CYS A 61 5.62 14.56 -11.80
N GLU A 62 4.91 15.68 -11.82
CA GLU A 62 5.42 16.94 -12.37
C GLU A 62 6.68 17.38 -11.62
N PHE A 63 6.66 17.34 -10.28
CA PHE A 63 7.78 17.78 -9.45
C PHE A 63 9.06 16.94 -9.67
N ILE A 64 8.94 15.63 -9.88
CA ILE A 64 10.08 14.73 -10.08
C ILE A 64 10.41 14.47 -11.56
N GLY A 65 9.63 15.03 -12.50
CA GLY A 65 9.83 14.83 -13.94
C GLY A 65 9.45 13.43 -14.42
N LEU A 66 8.40 12.80 -13.85
CA LEU A 66 7.91 11.49 -14.29
C LEU A 66 6.82 11.65 -15.35
N ASP A 67 7.10 11.21 -16.59
CA ASP A 67 6.16 11.29 -17.70
C ASP A 67 4.99 10.30 -17.61
N ASN A 68 5.18 9.13 -16.96
CA ASN A 68 4.16 8.10 -16.85
C ASN A 68 3.12 8.40 -15.75
N VAL A 69 2.43 9.55 -15.89
CA VAL A 69 1.38 9.98 -14.94
C VAL A 69 0.22 8.98 -14.87
N ASN A 70 -0.19 8.43 -16.01
CA ASN A 70 -1.30 7.46 -16.04
C ASN A 70 -0.97 6.17 -15.27
N GLY A 71 0.25 5.65 -15.42
CA GLY A 71 0.73 4.51 -14.65
C GLY A 71 0.79 4.80 -13.16
N ALA A 72 1.21 6.02 -12.78
CA ALA A 72 1.26 6.45 -11.39
C ALA A 72 -0.13 6.60 -10.77
N VAL A 73 -1.10 7.19 -11.47
CA VAL A 73 -2.50 7.29 -11.01
C VAL A 73 -3.12 5.89 -10.87
N LYS A 74 -2.85 4.98 -11.83
CA LYS A 74 -3.30 3.59 -11.75
C LYS A 74 -2.70 2.88 -10.53
N ALA A 75 -1.40 3.02 -10.29
CA ALA A 75 -0.76 2.45 -9.11
C ALA A 75 -1.34 3.04 -7.81
N ALA A 76 -1.56 4.35 -7.73
CA ALA A 76 -2.19 4.99 -6.57
C ALA A 76 -3.60 4.44 -6.29
N ARG A 77 -4.39 4.22 -7.34
CA ARG A 77 -5.73 3.63 -7.24
C ARG A 77 -5.70 2.21 -6.66
N LEU A 78 -4.74 1.39 -7.10
CA LEU A 78 -4.65 -0.02 -6.75
C LEU A 78 -3.85 -0.30 -5.48
N ALA A 79 -3.01 0.65 -5.03
CA ALA A 79 -2.00 0.44 -3.98
C ALA A 79 -2.54 -0.12 -2.65
N LYS A 80 -3.80 0.12 -2.33
CA LYS A 80 -4.44 -0.34 -1.09
C LYS A 80 -5.51 -1.41 -1.33
N ALA A 81 -5.77 -1.81 -2.58
CA ALA A 81 -6.88 -2.69 -2.92
C ALA A 81 -6.73 -4.11 -2.33
N ASP A 82 -5.50 -4.56 -2.11
CA ASP A 82 -5.19 -5.84 -1.48
C ASP A 82 -5.62 -5.93 -0.02
N LEU A 83 -5.84 -4.81 0.67
CA LEU A 83 -6.37 -4.76 2.03
C LEU A 83 -7.81 -5.28 2.12
N SER A 84 -8.51 -5.46 1.00
CA SER A 84 -9.83 -6.07 0.93
C SER A 84 -9.80 -7.57 0.56
N THR A 85 -8.62 -8.17 0.41
CA THR A 85 -8.45 -9.57 0.03
C THR A 85 -8.47 -10.51 1.24
N MET A 86 -8.82 -11.77 1.00
CA MET A 86 -8.78 -12.80 2.05
C MET A 86 -7.34 -13.04 2.51
N MET A 87 -6.40 -13.07 1.57
CA MET A 87 -4.98 -13.28 1.87
C MET A 87 -4.44 -12.23 2.85
N VAL A 88 -4.65 -10.94 2.58
CA VAL A 88 -4.10 -9.86 3.43
C VAL A 88 -4.87 -9.73 4.74
N ASN A 89 -6.15 -10.09 4.77
CA ASN A 89 -6.91 -10.18 6.03
C ASN A 89 -6.36 -11.25 6.97
N GLU A 90 -5.91 -12.39 6.44
CA GLU A 90 -5.31 -13.47 7.26
C GLU A 90 -3.80 -13.24 7.52
N PHE A 91 -3.09 -12.65 6.55
CA PHE A 91 -1.65 -12.37 6.61
C PHE A 91 -1.38 -10.88 6.37
N PRO A 92 -1.63 -10.01 7.37
CA PRO A 92 -1.51 -8.55 7.21
C PRO A 92 -0.11 -8.06 6.82
N GLU A 93 0.93 -8.83 7.17
CA GLU A 93 2.32 -8.54 6.80
C GLU A 93 2.59 -8.62 5.29
N LEU A 94 1.69 -9.25 4.53
CA LEU A 94 1.80 -9.38 3.07
C LEU A 94 1.16 -8.19 2.31
N GLN A 95 0.62 -7.20 3.02
CA GLN A 95 0.04 -6.01 2.39
C GLN A 95 1.06 -5.32 1.46
N GLY A 96 0.59 -4.86 0.33
CA GLY A 96 1.42 -4.30 -0.75
C GLY A 96 2.04 -5.39 -1.61
N VAL A 97 2.73 -6.36 -1.01
CA VAL A 97 3.35 -7.48 -1.75
C VAL A 97 2.28 -8.25 -2.52
N MET A 98 1.20 -8.61 -1.86
CA MET A 98 0.08 -9.32 -2.52
C MET A 98 -0.62 -8.44 -3.54
N GLY A 99 -0.74 -7.14 -3.29
CA GLY A 99 -1.25 -6.18 -4.26
C GLY A 99 -0.48 -6.20 -5.58
N GLY A 100 0.85 -6.25 -5.51
CA GLY A 100 1.71 -6.38 -6.69
C GLY A 100 1.51 -7.71 -7.44
N TYR A 101 1.35 -8.82 -6.71
CA TYR A 101 1.09 -10.13 -7.33
C TYR A 101 -0.29 -10.19 -8.00
N TYR A 102 -1.34 -9.66 -7.37
CA TYR A 102 -2.68 -9.59 -7.96
C TYR A 102 -2.70 -8.67 -9.18
N ALA A 103 -2.07 -7.50 -9.12
CA ALA A 103 -1.95 -6.61 -10.26
C ALA A 103 -1.23 -7.29 -11.44
N SER A 104 -0.18 -8.06 -11.17
CA SER A 104 0.53 -8.84 -12.19
C SER A 104 -0.34 -9.94 -12.81
N ALA A 105 -1.12 -10.63 -11.99
CA ALA A 105 -2.08 -11.64 -12.47
C ALA A 105 -3.19 -11.04 -13.33
N ASP A 106 -3.57 -9.79 -13.05
CA ASP A 106 -4.55 -9.02 -13.83
C ASP A 106 -3.99 -8.45 -15.14
N GLY A 107 -2.66 -8.57 -15.37
CA GLY A 107 -1.98 -8.09 -16.57
C GLY A 107 -1.59 -6.61 -16.52
N GLU A 108 -1.50 -6.01 -15.33
CA GLU A 108 -1.01 -4.63 -15.19
C GLU A 108 0.49 -4.54 -15.56
N PRO A 109 0.95 -3.37 -16.04
CA PRO A 109 2.35 -3.16 -16.40
C PRO A 109 3.30 -3.46 -15.22
N PRO A 110 4.48 -4.07 -15.47
CA PRO A 110 5.41 -4.46 -14.41
C PRO A 110 5.81 -3.32 -13.47
N GLU A 111 5.97 -2.10 -13.98
CA GLU A 111 6.28 -0.91 -13.17
C GLU A 111 5.13 -0.52 -12.23
N VAL A 112 3.87 -0.72 -12.65
CA VAL A 112 2.69 -0.51 -11.80
C VAL A 112 2.66 -1.56 -10.68
N CYS A 113 2.91 -2.84 -11.02
CA CYS A 113 2.96 -3.92 -10.05
C CYS A 113 4.04 -3.67 -8.98
N ARG A 114 5.24 -3.25 -9.40
CA ARG A 114 6.34 -2.91 -8.47
C ARG A 114 6.02 -1.70 -7.62
N ALA A 115 5.37 -0.68 -8.17
CA ALA A 115 4.93 0.48 -7.40
C ALA A 115 3.91 0.09 -6.33
N ILE A 116 2.95 -0.76 -6.65
CA ILE A 116 1.98 -1.28 -5.68
C ILE A 116 2.69 -2.06 -4.57
N SER A 117 3.62 -2.97 -4.91
CA SER A 117 4.30 -3.77 -3.89
C SER A 117 5.29 -2.98 -3.04
N GLY A 118 5.93 -1.95 -3.61
CA GLY A 118 7.03 -1.22 -2.98
C GLY A 118 6.63 0.07 -2.26
N HIS A 119 5.40 0.55 -2.38
CA HIS A 119 5.03 1.90 -1.91
C HIS A 119 5.11 2.10 -0.40
N TYR A 120 5.11 1.04 0.39
CA TYR A 120 5.31 1.15 1.85
C TYR A 120 6.77 1.42 2.24
N ALA A 121 7.72 1.06 1.38
CA ALA A 121 9.14 1.27 1.68
C ALA A 121 9.52 2.76 1.69
N PRO A 122 10.51 3.18 2.50
CA PRO A 122 11.12 2.39 3.57
C PRO A 122 10.19 2.31 4.79
N LEU A 123 10.17 1.15 5.47
CA LEU A 123 9.42 0.91 6.71
C LEU A 123 10.24 1.25 7.95
N GLY A 124 11.56 1.30 7.82
CA GLY A 124 12.50 1.55 8.91
C GLY A 124 13.74 2.32 8.46
N PRO A 125 14.58 2.73 9.42
CA PRO A 125 15.76 3.57 9.14
C PRO A 125 16.84 2.83 8.34
N THR A 126 16.87 1.50 8.39
CA THR A 126 17.85 0.64 7.69
C THR A 126 17.34 0.07 6.38
N ASP A 127 16.05 0.23 6.08
CA ASP A 127 15.48 -0.28 4.85
C ASP A 127 16.00 0.46 3.63
N ALA A 128 16.10 -0.24 2.51
CA ALA A 128 16.39 0.38 1.22
C ALA A 128 15.21 1.28 0.80
N CYS A 129 15.54 2.48 0.29
CA CYS A 129 14.55 3.31 -0.36
C CYS A 129 14.24 2.76 -1.76
N PRO A 130 13.00 2.93 -2.25
CA PRO A 130 12.68 2.65 -3.64
C PRO A 130 13.59 3.42 -4.59
N SER A 131 14.01 2.79 -5.68
CA SER A 131 14.84 3.42 -6.72
C SER A 131 14.08 3.70 -8.01
N GLU A 132 12.91 3.08 -8.20
CA GLU A 132 12.10 3.27 -9.40
C GLU A 132 11.19 4.49 -9.27
N PRO A 133 11.19 5.41 -10.25
CA PRO A 133 10.45 6.69 -10.15
C PRO A 133 8.97 6.51 -9.81
N LEU A 134 8.29 5.53 -10.40
CA LEU A 134 6.87 5.30 -10.14
C LEU A 134 6.63 4.80 -8.71
N THR A 135 7.49 3.91 -8.19
CA THR A 135 7.42 3.44 -6.81
C THR A 135 7.70 4.58 -5.82
N ILE A 136 8.69 5.42 -6.11
CA ILE A 136 9.01 6.63 -5.33
C ILE A 136 7.79 7.54 -5.26
N THR A 137 7.14 7.80 -6.39
CA THR A 137 5.95 8.66 -6.47
C THR A 137 4.85 8.19 -5.54
N ILE A 138 4.49 6.90 -5.59
CA ILE A 138 3.41 6.37 -4.74
C ILE A 138 3.82 6.34 -3.26
N SER A 139 5.08 6.01 -2.98
CA SER A 139 5.62 6.02 -1.61
C SER A 139 5.58 7.41 -0.98
N ILE A 140 5.99 8.43 -1.72
CA ILE A 140 5.92 9.83 -1.27
C ILE A 140 4.47 10.26 -1.09
N ALA A 141 3.59 9.98 -2.05
CA ALA A 141 2.17 10.33 -1.97
C ALA A 141 1.51 9.75 -0.71
N ASP A 142 1.71 8.47 -0.44
CA ASP A 142 1.14 7.77 0.73
C ASP A 142 1.63 8.37 2.05
N LYS A 143 2.94 8.70 2.13
CA LYS A 143 3.55 9.30 3.31
C LYS A 143 3.13 10.76 3.52
N ILE A 144 3.05 11.56 2.44
CA ILE A 144 2.58 12.95 2.51
C ILE A 144 1.11 12.99 2.94
N ASP A 145 0.22 12.20 2.31
CA ASP A 145 -1.20 12.13 2.69
C ASP A 145 -1.35 11.78 4.18
N THR A 146 -0.58 10.80 4.65
CA THR A 146 -0.60 10.41 6.06
C THR A 146 -0.13 11.54 6.97
N LEU A 147 1.02 12.15 6.69
CA LEU A 147 1.56 13.25 7.50
C LEU A 147 0.60 14.43 7.56
N VAL A 148 0.18 14.93 6.40
CA VAL A 148 -0.71 16.09 6.31
C VAL A 148 -2.04 15.81 6.99
N GLY A 149 -2.61 14.62 6.75
CA GLY A 149 -3.88 14.22 7.36
C GLY A 149 -3.81 14.20 8.89
N PHE A 150 -2.85 13.52 9.48
CA PHE A 150 -2.73 13.43 10.94
C PHE A 150 -2.38 14.77 11.59
N PHE A 151 -1.55 15.60 10.95
CA PHE A 151 -1.28 16.95 11.44
C PHE A 151 -2.51 17.85 11.36
N ALA A 152 -3.31 17.75 10.31
CA ALA A 152 -4.54 18.54 10.15
C ALA A 152 -5.59 18.25 11.24
N ILE A 153 -5.66 17.01 11.70
CA ILE A 153 -6.56 16.63 12.81
C ILE A 153 -5.92 16.75 14.19
N ASN A 154 -4.72 17.34 14.27
CA ASN A 154 -3.94 17.57 15.48
C ASN A 154 -3.43 16.29 16.21
N GLU A 155 -3.35 15.17 15.50
CA GLU A 155 -2.75 13.90 15.97
C GLU A 155 -1.24 13.92 15.71
N LYS A 156 -0.51 14.71 16.47
CA LYS A 156 0.94 14.90 16.32
C LYS A 156 1.73 13.95 17.21
N PRO A 157 2.90 13.47 16.78
CA PRO A 157 3.77 12.68 17.64
C PRO A 157 4.28 13.52 18.81
N THR A 158 4.29 12.97 20.03
CA THR A 158 4.74 13.64 21.23
C THR A 158 5.81 12.84 21.96
N GLY A 159 6.94 13.47 22.31
CA GLY A 159 8.04 12.82 23.06
C GLY A 159 8.42 11.47 22.45
N SER A 160 8.22 10.38 23.19
CA SER A 160 8.48 9.01 22.75
C SER A 160 7.30 8.35 22.02
N LYS A 161 6.11 8.97 21.98
CA LYS A 161 4.90 8.39 21.41
C LYS A 161 4.73 8.82 19.96
N ASP A 162 4.70 7.83 19.06
CA ASP A 162 4.40 7.99 17.63
C ASP A 162 3.57 6.80 17.15
N PRO A 163 2.30 6.70 17.57
CA PRO A 163 1.46 5.55 17.28
C PRO A 163 1.17 5.38 15.78
N PHE A 164 1.25 6.47 15.02
CA PHE A 164 0.98 6.50 13.58
C PHE A 164 2.25 6.49 12.72
N ALA A 165 3.42 6.32 13.34
CA ALA A 165 4.70 6.28 12.66
C ALA A 165 5.01 7.52 11.79
N LEU A 166 4.53 8.70 12.18
CA LEU A 166 4.67 9.93 11.41
C LEU A 166 6.13 10.36 11.26
N ARG A 167 6.97 10.14 12.29
CA ARG A 167 8.43 10.41 12.18
C ARG A 167 9.09 9.51 11.14
N ARG A 168 8.69 8.23 11.08
CA ARG A 168 9.20 7.30 10.06
C ARG A 168 8.73 7.71 8.67
N ALA A 169 7.47 8.13 8.53
CA ALA A 169 6.95 8.64 7.26
C ALA A 169 7.75 9.87 6.79
N ALA A 170 7.98 10.85 7.68
CA ALA A 170 8.78 12.04 7.38
C ALA A 170 10.22 11.70 6.97
N LEU A 171 10.90 10.84 7.73
CA LEU A 171 12.26 10.40 7.40
C LEU A 171 12.30 9.62 6.08
N GLY A 172 11.28 8.84 5.77
CA GLY A 172 11.18 8.11 4.51
C GLY A 172 10.99 9.01 3.29
N ILE A 173 10.42 10.22 3.46
CA ILE A 173 10.32 11.22 2.40
C ILE A 173 11.66 11.94 2.19
N ILE A 174 12.38 12.24 3.27
CA ILE A 174 13.66 12.98 3.22
C ILE A 174 14.77 12.15 2.59
N ARG A 175 14.75 10.85 2.77
CA ARG A 175 15.74 9.91 2.19
C ARG A 175 15.51 9.66 0.73
#